data_110822097d0c630fccaeb383a310f34f
#
_entry.id   110822097d0c630fccaeb383a310f34f
#
_cell.length_a   1.000
_cell.length_b   1.000
_cell.length_c   1.000
_cell.angle_alpha   90.00
_cell.angle_beta   90.00
_cell.angle_gamma   90.00
#
_symmetry.space_group_name_H-M   'P 1'
#
loop_
_entity.id
_entity.type
_entity.pdbx_description
1 polymer ?
#
loop_
_entity_poly.entity_id
_entity_poly.type
_entity_poly.pdbx_seq_one_letter_code
_entity_poly.pdbx_strand_id
1 'polypeptide(L)'
;MDAMIKESVAALFCHVIKLDDKDIDIERPLFCRFMRQDFPNMTEEEARSLLTEVMSKEYNIDTQISIIANALHNEIYTKMSVLKQLNHIIVKNKLNDDDYDLFDKVKTAFLLD
;
A
#
# COMPACT_ATOMS: atom_id res chain seq x y z
N MET A 1 -0.61 11.23 -6.46
CA MET A 1 0.68 10.56 -6.68
C MET A 1 0.95 10.34 -8.16
N ASP A 2 2.21 10.20 -8.52
CA ASP A 2 2.61 9.86 -9.87
C ASP A 2 2.12 8.45 -10.24
N ALA A 3 1.45 8.34 -11.39
CA ALA A 3 0.93 7.05 -11.88
C ALA A 3 2.01 5.98 -12.06
N MET A 4 3.27 6.36 -12.21
CA MET A 4 4.38 5.42 -12.35
C MET A 4 4.57 4.52 -11.14
N ILE A 5 4.14 4.95 -9.95
CA ILE A 5 4.28 4.16 -8.72
C ILE A 5 2.99 3.47 -8.29
N LYS A 6 1.93 3.52 -9.09
CA LYS A 6 0.65 2.93 -8.70
C LYS A 6 0.74 1.42 -8.44
N GLU A 7 1.52 0.70 -9.24
CA GLU A 7 1.72 -0.73 -9.04
C GLU A 7 2.47 -1.02 -7.74
N SER A 8 3.49 -0.21 -7.43
CA SER A 8 4.26 -0.37 -6.19
C SER A 8 3.39 -0.11 -4.95
N VAL A 9 2.56 0.92 -4.98
CA VAL A 9 1.63 1.23 -3.88
C VAL A 9 0.59 0.12 -3.74
N ALA A 10 0.03 -0.35 -4.86
CA ALA A 10 -0.92 -1.46 -4.86
C ALA A 10 -0.30 -2.75 -4.31
N ALA A 11 0.94 -3.04 -4.69
CA ALA A 11 1.66 -4.21 -4.19
C ALA A 11 1.87 -4.12 -2.68
N LEU A 12 2.20 -2.95 -2.16
CA LEU A 12 2.38 -2.73 -0.72
C LEU A 12 1.07 -2.97 0.05
N PHE A 13 -0.03 -2.37 -0.40
CA PHE A 13 -1.33 -2.57 0.25
C PHE A 13 -1.76 -4.03 0.20
N CYS A 14 -1.59 -4.68 -0.95
CA CYS A 14 -1.94 -6.09 -1.11
C CYS A 14 -1.10 -6.97 -0.19
N HIS A 15 0.18 -6.68 -0.05
CA HIS A 15 1.09 -7.42 0.84
C HIS A 15 0.61 -7.36 2.29
N VAL A 16 0.22 -6.17 2.76
CA VAL A 16 -0.30 -6.00 4.13
C VAL A 16 -1.58 -6.80 4.33
N ILE A 17 -2.48 -6.77 3.34
CA ILE A 17 -3.73 -7.55 3.40
C ILE A 17 -3.43 -9.05 3.52
N LYS A 18 -2.46 -9.54 2.77
CA LYS A 18 -2.10 -10.97 2.78
C LYS A 18 -1.40 -11.43 4.05
N LEU A 19 -0.66 -10.55 4.73
CA LEU A 19 0.12 -10.91 5.93
C LEU A 19 -0.73 -11.53 7.03
N ASP A 20 -1.97 -11.10 7.18
CA ASP A 20 -2.87 -11.55 8.23
C ASP A 20 -3.96 -12.49 7.73
N ASP A 21 -3.76 -13.12 6.59
CA ASP A 21 -4.74 -14.00 5.95
C ASP A 21 -6.11 -13.33 5.78
N LYS A 22 -6.10 -12.01 5.59
CA LYS A 22 -7.32 -11.25 5.37
C LYS A 22 -7.97 -11.66 4.06
N ASP A 23 -9.29 -11.75 4.08
CA ASP A 23 -10.05 -12.05 2.87
C ASP A 23 -9.97 -10.86 1.93
N ILE A 24 -9.34 -11.07 0.79
CA ILE A 24 -9.16 -10.02 -0.21
C ILE A 24 -10.50 -9.46 -0.71
N ASP A 25 -11.53 -10.29 -0.76
CA ASP A 25 -12.85 -9.83 -1.20
C ASP A 25 -13.47 -8.87 -0.19
N ILE A 26 -13.23 -9.08 1.11
CA ILE A 26 -13.70 -8.18 2.17
C ILE A 26 -12.91 -6.87 2.13
N GLU A 27 -11.61 -6.93 1.87
CA GLU A 27 -10.73 -5.75 1.88
C GLU A 27 -10.72 -4.99 0.54
N ARG A 28 -11.29 -5.54 -0.51
CA ARG A 28 -11.31 -4.93 -1.85
C ARG A 28 -11.88 -3.50 -1.85
N PRO A 29 -13.01 -3.21 -1.20
CA PRO A 29 -13.53 -1.84 -1.18
C PRO A 29 -12.56 -0.84 -0.57
N LEU A 30 -11.87 -1.21 0.50
CA LEU A 30 -10.88 -0.35 1.15
C LEU A 30 -9.66 -0.13 0.25
N PHE A 31 -9.16 -1.20 -0.37
CA PHE A 31 -8.06 -1.11 -1.33
C PHE A 31 -8.40 -0.15 -2.47
N CYS A 32 -9.57 -0.33 -3.07
CA CYS A 32 -10.00 0.52 -4.19
C CYS A 32 -10.16 1.98 -3.76
N ARG A 33 -10.70 2.21 -2.57
CA ARG A 33 -10.85 3.57 -2.03
C ARG A 33 -9.50 4.25 -1.87
N PHE A 34 -8.52 3.58 -1.28
CA PHE A 34 -7.19 4.14 -1.07
C PHE A 34 -6.48 4.40 -2.39
N MET A 35 -6.55 3.46 -3.34
CA MET A 35 -5.94 3.66 -4.64
C MET A 35 -6.53 4.86 -5.37
N ARG A 36 -7.83 5.07 -5.28
CA ARG A 36 -8.50 6.20 -5.92
C ARG A 36 -8.23 7.52 -5.20
N GLN A 37 -7.98 7.49 -3.89
CA GLN A 37 -7.53 8.68 -3.15
C GLN A 37 -6.12 9.09 -3.57
N ASP A 38 -5.23 8.13 -3.72
CA ASP A 38 -3.83 8.38 -4.07
C ASP A 38 -3.63 8.68 -5.56
N PHE A 39 -4.50 8.13 -6.40
CA PHE A 39 -4.48 8.29 -7.85
C PHE A 39 -5.86 8.73 -8.34
N PRO A 40 -6.17 10.04 -8.25
CA PRO A 40 -7.54 10.53 -8.45
C PRO A 40 -8.12 10.27 -9.85
N ASN A 41 -7.25 10.04 -10.85
CA ASN A 41 -7.71 9.74 -12.21
C ASN A 41 -8.05 8.26 -12.42
N MET A 42 -7.79 7.42 -11.42
CA MET A 42 -8.09 5.99 -11.51
C MET A 42 -9.57 5.74 -11.32
N THR A 43 -10.16 4.91 -12.19
CA THR A 43 -11.54 4.45 -12.03
C THR A 43 -11.60 3.28 -11.06
N GLU A 44 -12.81 2.98 -10.56
CA GLU A 44 -13.00 1.82 -9.69
C GLU A 44 -12.64 0.52 -10.41
N GLU A 45 -13.02 0.41 -11.69
CA GLU A 45 -12.69 -0.76 -12.51
C GLU A 45 -11.18 -0.95 -12.65
N GLU A 46 -10.45 0.14 -12.90
CA GLU A 46 -8.99 0.09 -12.97
C GLU A 46 -8.37 -0.34 -11.63
N ALA A 47 -8.90 0.15 -10.50
CA ALA A 47 -8.41 -0.24 -9.18
C ALA A 47 -8.65 -1.73 -8.92
N ARG A 48 -9.81 -2.26 -9.29
CA ARG A 48 -10.12 -3.69 -9.16
C ARG A 48 -9.21 -4.55 -10.04
N SER A 49 -8.98 -4.12 -11.27
CA SER A 49 -8.09 -4.83 -12.19
C SER A 49 -6.65 -4.84 -11.67
N LEU A 50 -6.21 -3.72 -11.12
CA LEU A 50 -4.87 -3.61 -10.53
C LEU A 50 -4.71 -4.55 -9.33
N LEU A 51 -5.74 -4.66 -8.47
CA LEU A 51 -5.70 -5.60 -7.35
C LEU A 51 -5.53 -7.03 -7.85
N THR A 52 -6.30 -7.43 -8.85
CA THR A 52 -6.20 -8.77 -9.45
C THR A 52 -4.79 -9.00 -10.01
N GLU A 53 -4.23 -8.01 -10.68
CA GLU A 53 -2.88 -8.09 -11.24
C GLU A 53 -1.82 -8.28 -10.16
N VAL A 54 -1.83 -7.44 -9.12
CA VAL A 54 -0.80 -7.53 -8.07
C VAL A 54 -0.95 -8.78 -7.21
N MET A 55 -2.16 -9.31 -7.07
CA MET A 55 -2.39 -10.58 -6.38
C MET A 55 -1.76 -11.77 -7.10
N SER A 56 -1.67 -11.71 -8.42
CA SER A 56 -1.16 -12.82 -9.24
C SER A 56 0.35 -12.80 -9.40
N LYS A 57 1.03 -11.75 -8.93
CA LYS A 57 2.47 -11.58 -9.05
C LYS A 57 3.14 -11.66 -7.68
N GLU A 58 4.40 -12.01 -7.69
CA GLU A 58 5.25 -11.93 -6.50
C GLU A 58 6.10 -10.67 -6.59
N TYR A 59 6.22 -9.96 -5.47
CA TYR A 59 6.99 -8.73 -5.38
C TYR A 59 8.02 -8.84 -4.26
N ASN A 60 9.20 -8.29 -4.51
CA ASN A 60 10.13 -8.01 -3.42
C ASN A 60 9.63 -6.74 -2.73
N ILE A 61 9.07 -6.89 -1.53
CA ILE A 61 8.42 -5.76 -0.86
C ILE A 61 9.40 -4.66 -0.47
N ASP A 62 10.63 -5.00 -0.14
CA ASP A 62 11.65 -4.00 0.17
C ASP A 62 11.95 -3.12 -1.05
N THR A 63 11.99 -3.72 -2.23
CA THR A 63 12.15 -2.99 -3.49
C THR A 63 10.99 -2.03 -3.72
N GLN A 64 9.75 -2.49 -3.48
CA GLN A 64 8.56 -1.65 -3.67
C GLN A 64 8.55 -0.48 -2.70
N ILE A 65 8.91 -0.70 -1.44
CA ILE A 65 9.01 0.36 -0.43
C ILE A 65 10.05 1.41 -0.87
N SER A 66 11.20 0.97 -1.37
CA SER A 66 12.24 1.88 -1.85
C SER A 66 11.79 2.71 -3.06
N ILE A 67 11.07 2.09 -4.00
CA ILE A 67 10.50 2.81 -5.16
C ILE A 67 9.57 3.91 -4.69
N ILE A 68 8.67 3.60 -3.76
CA ILE A 68 7.70 4.57 -3.23
C ILE A 68 8.44 5.69 -2.47
N ALA A 69 9.37 5.34 -1.58
CA ALA A 69 10.12 6.31 -0.80
C ALA A 69 10.89 7.29 -1.70
N ASN A 70 11.54 6.79 -2.73
CA ASN A 70 12.27 7.62 -3.67
C ASN A 70 11.34 8.53 -4.47
N ALA A 71 10.21 8.01 -4.92
CA ALA A 71 9.23 8.78 -5.69
C ALA A 71 8.58 9.89 -4.84
N LEU A 72 8.43 9.66 -3.54
CA LEU A 72 7.82 10.61 -2.62
C LEU A 72 8.85 11.45 -1.86
N HIS A 73 10.09 11.46 -2.31
CA HIS A 73 11.13 12.29 -1.72
C HIS A 73 10.68 13.76 -1.68
N ASN A 74 10.77 14.40 -0.53
CA ASN A 74 10.26 15.77 -0.28
C ASN A 74 8.74 15.91 -0.24
N GLU A 75 7.97 14.84 -0.33
CA GLU A 75 6.50 14.89 -0.27
C GLU A 75 6.00 14.34 1.07
N ILE A 76 6.29 15.06 2.14
CA ILE A 76 6.02 14.58 3.51
C ILE A 76 4.54 14.29 3.75
N TYR A 77 3.63 15.13 3.23
CA TYR A 77 2.19 14.92 3.44
C TYR A 77 1.71 13.65 2.75
N THR A 78 2.20 13.39 1.54
CA THR A 78 1.86 12.17 0.80
C THR A 78 2.40 10.94 1.51
N LYS A 79 3.64 11.00 2.02
CA LYS A 79 4.23 9.92 2.83
C LYS A 79 3.36 9.61 4.05
N MET A 80 2.94 10.65 4.76
CA MET A 80 2.10 10.47 5.95
C MET A 80 0.73 9.91 5.60
N SER A 81 0.17 10.28 4.45
CA SER A 81 -1.08 9.72 3.97
C SER A 81 -0.98 8.21 3.73
N VAL A 82 0.09 7.77 3.07
CA VAL A 82 0.33 6.33 2.84
C VAL A 82 0.49 5.59 4.17
N LEU A 83 1.24 6.16 5.12
CA LEU A 83 1.40 5.55 6.44
C LEU A 83 0.07 5.42 7.18
N LYS A 84 -0.80 6.43 7.10
CA LYS A 84 -2.14 6.36 7.70
C LYS A 84 -2.98 5.28 7.05
N GLN A 85 -2.92 5.14 5.73
CA GLN A 85 -3.64 4.11 5.00
C GLN A 85 -3.18 2.71 5.40
N LEU A 86 -1.85 2.50 5.51
CA LEU A 86 -1.30 1.24 5.98
C LEU A 86 -1.77 0.92 7.40
N ASN A 87 -1.69 1.90 8.28
CA ASN A 87 -2.15 1.74 9.66
C ASN A 87 -3.64 1.37 9.71
N HIS A 88 -4.46 1.99 8.87
CA HIS A 88 -5.89 1.68 8.79
C HIS A 88 -6.12 0.21 8.40
N ILE A 89 -5.39 -0.29 7.42
CA ILE A 89 -5.48 -1.69 7.00
C ILE A 89 -5.06 -2.62 8.15
N ILE A 90 -3.97 -2.29 8.83
CA ILE A 90 -3.42 -3.09 9.93
C ILE A 90 -4.39 -3.17 11.11
N VAL A 91 -4.87 -2.01 11.59
CA VAL A 91 -5.68 -1.95 12.82
C VAL A 91 -7.13 -2.40 12.62
N LYS A 92 -7.60 -2.50 11.38
CA LYS A 92 -8.95 -2.97 11.08
C LYS A 92 -9.17 -4.40 11.53
N ASN A 93 -8.09 -5.18 11.65
CA ASN A 93 -8.11 -6.58 12.02
C ASN A 93 -7.21 -6.82 13.23
N LYS A 94 -7.11 -8.07 13.64
CA LYS A 94 -6.25 -8.45 14.77
C LYS A 94 -4.79 -8.16 14.43
N LEU A 95 -4.13 -7.35 15.27
CA LEU A 95 -2.72 -7.00 15.09
C LEU A 95 -1.82 -8.19 15.40
N ASN A 96 -0.70 -8.28 14.68
CA ASN A 96 0.36 -9.22 14.97
C ASN A 96 1.73 -8.54 14.80
N ASP A 97 2.79 -9.24 15.21
CA ASP A 97 4.14 -8.66 15.20
C ASP A 97 4.62 -8.36 13.77
N ASP A 98 4.24 -9.18 12.79
CA ASP A 98 4.63 -8.99 11.39
C ASP A 98 4.07 -7.68 10.81
N ASP A 99 2.85 -7.31 11.21
CA ASP A 99 2.24 -6.04 10.80
C ASP A 99 3.05 -4.85 11.31
N TYR A 100 3.45 -4.88 12.57
CA TYR A 100 4.26 -3.81 13.16
C TYR A 100 5.65 -3.74 12.55
N ASP A 101 6.27 -4.87 12.29
CA ASP A 101 7.60 -4.93 11.67
C ASP A 101 7.56 -4.30 10.27
N LEU A 102 6.53 -4.62 9.50
CA LEU A 102 6.35 -4.03 8.17
C LEU A 102 6.09 -2.53 8.26
N PHE A 103 5.20 -2.11 9.16
CA PHE A 103 4.87 -0.69 9.34
C PHE A 103 6.13 0.11 9.71
N ASP A 104 6.92 -0.39 10.65
CA ASP A 104 8.17 0.26 11.07
C ASP A 104 9.17 0.34 9.91
N LYS A 105 9.26 -0.70 9.10
CA LYS A 105 10.13 -0.72 7.92
C LYS A 105 9.74 0.39 6.93
N VAL A 106 8.46 0.52 6.63
CA VAL A 106 7.94 1.56 5.72
C VAL A 106 8.17 2.94 6.30
N LYS A 107 7.84 3.11 7.58
CA LYS A 107 8.03 4.38 8.28
C LYS A 107 9.49 4.83 8.24
N THR A 108 10.41 3.91 8.54
CA THR A 108 11.84 4.17 8.52
C THR A 108 12.29 4.59 7.11
N ALA A 109 11.88 3.86 6.07
CA ALA A 109 12.24 4.17 4.70
C ALA A 109 11.72 5.55 4.27
N PHE A 110 10.51 5.91 4.70
CA PHE A 110 9.89 7.18 4.32
C PHE A 110 10.48 8.39 5.05
N LEU A 111 10.81 8.24 6.32
CA LEU A 111 11.20 9.36 7.18
C LEU A 111 12.71 9.60 7.25
N LEU A 112 13.54 8.64 6.83
CA LEU A 112 14.99 8.79 6.80
C LEU A 112 15.52 9.32 5.47
N ASP A 113 14.67 9.45 4.48
CA ASP A 113 15.08 10.04 3.18
C ASP A 113 15.12 11.57 3.25
#